data_eadbee43ee79e383ee688c59471a78f3
#
_entry.id   eadbee43ee79e383ee688c59471a78f3
#
_cell.length_a   1.000
_cell.length_b   1.000
_cell.length_c   1.000
_cell.angle_alpha   90.00
_cell.angle_beta   90.00
_cell.angle_gamma   90.00
#
_symmetry.space_group_name_H-M   'P 1'
#
loop_
_entity.id
_entity.type
_entity.pdbx_description
1 polymer ?
#
loop_
_entity_poly.entity_id
_entity_poly.type
_entity_poly.pdbx_seq_one_letter_code
_entity_poly.pdbx_strand_id
1 'polypeptide(L)'
;MPFTFTLDAVPIGWAEHVLAEGHWGQSLRQYMRDYNHWTVLGILAEFLPQPENRVTLADQKDQFGMPVAHFNYSQCENDKAIVAYAKNVLSGIWDGAKAMDTLTIDRYAHLVGGARMGFGPDDSVVDASHRVWGVDNLFIVDGSVMPTEGAANPALVIMALADRCASLLERKAP
;
A
#
# COMPACT_ATOMS: atom_id res chain seq x y z
N MET A 1 8.65 13.94 8.26
CA MET A 1 8.13 12.72 7.62
C MET A 1 6.61 12.83 7.63
N PRO A 2 5.94 12.90 6.47
CA PRO A 2 4.48 12.98 6.44
C PRO A 2 3.85 11.63 6.78
N PHE A 3 2.82 11.65 7.59
CA PHE A 3 1.94 10.52 7.85
C PHE A 3 0.54 11.02 8.22
N THR A 4 -0.45 10.17 8.01
CA THR A 4 -1.86 10.47 8.30
C THR A 4 -2.40 9.43 9.29
N PHE A 5 -3.21 9.86 10.24
CA PHE A 5 -3.97 8.96 11.10
C PHE A 5 -5.27 8.54 10.42
N THR A 6 -5.60 7.26 10.54
CA THR A 6 -6.90 6.73 10.15
C THR A 6 -7.58 6.08 11.35
N LEU A 7 -8.91 6.22 11.43
CA LEU A 7 -9.76 5.47 12.35
C LEU A 7 -10.49 4.43 11.52
N ASP A 8 -10.15 3.17 11.70
CA ASP A 8 -10.74 2.10 10.91
C ASP A 8 -10.94 0.85 11.77
N ALA A 9 -12.15 0.69 12.30
CA ALA A 9 -12.53 -0.47 13.08
C ALA A 9 -13.71 -1.17 12.41
N VAL A 10 -13.42 -2.24 11.66
CA VAL A 10 -14.45 -3.09 11.07
C VAL A 10 -14.51 -4.45 11.80
N PRO A 11 -15.73 -4.94 12.14
CA PRO A 11 -15.89 -6.17 12.92
C PRO A 11 -15.17 -7.38 12.33
N ILE A 12 -15.17 -7.51 10.99
CA ILE A 12 -14.52 -8.62 10.28
C ILE A 12 -12.99 -8.56 10.47
N GLY A 13 -12.37 -7.41 10.26
CA GLY A 13 -10.93 -7.24 10.46
C GLY A 13 -10.51 -7.48 11.92
N TRP A 14 -11.35 -7.09 12.87
CA TRP A 14 -11.14 -7.38 14.27
C TRP A 14 -11.21 -8.89 14.55
N ALA A 15 -12.24 -9.59 14.06
CA ALA A 15 -12.38 -11.03 14.21
C ALA A 15 -11.21 -11.80 13.59
N GLU A 16 -10.78 -11.40 12.38
CA GLU A 16 -9.62 -11.99 11.70
C GLU A 16 -8.36 -11.87 12.55
N HIS A 17 -8.12 -10.70 13.12
CA HIS A 17 -6.97 -10.47 13.97
C HIS A 17 -7.02 -11.31 15.25
N VAL A 18 -8.14 -11.30 15.97
CA VAL A 18 -8.32 -12.07 17.20
C VAL A 18 -8.15 -13.57 16.94
N LEU A 19 -8.59 -14.07 15.77
CA LEU A 19 -8.38 -15.45 15.35
C LEU A 19 -6.90 -15.73 15.04
N ALA A 20 -6.19 -14.80 14.39
CA ALA A 20 -4.77 -14.95 14.10
C ALA A 20 -3.91 -15.02 15.37
N GLU A 21 -4.32 -14.31 16.45
CA GLU A 21 -3.70 -14.40 17.78
C GLU A 21 -4.05 -15.70 18.54
N GLY A 22 -4.81 -16.60 17.90
CA GLY A 22 -5.14 -17.92 18.45
C GLY A 22 -6.37 -17.93 19.36
N HIS A 23 -7.14 -16.87 19.42
CA HIS A 23 -8.39 -16.82 20.18
C HIS A 23 -9.53 -17.46 19.38
N TRP A 24 -10.19 -18.45 19.96
CA TRP A 24 -11.34 -19.14 19.38
C TRP A 24 -12.36 -19.57 20.45
N GLY A 25 -13.55 -19.98 20.04
CA GLY A 25 -14.59 -20.46 20.98
C GLY A 25 -15.05 -19.38 21.94
N GLN A 26 -14.88 -19.60 23.23
CA GLN A 26 -15.36 -18.69 24.28
C GLN A 26 -14.53 -17.38 24.31
N SER A 27 -13.22 -17.45 24.12
CA SER A 27 -12.38 -16.25 24.09
C SER A 27 -12.71 -15.38 22.89
N LEU A 28 -12.88 -15.92 21.69
CA LEU A 28 -13.34 -15.16 20.53
C LEU A 28 -14.68 -14.47 20.80
N ARG A 29 -15.65 -15.20 21.41
CA ARG A 29 -16.95 -14.60 21.77
C ARG A 29 -16.80 -13.43 22.73
N GLN A 30 -15.86 -13.48 23.66
CA GLN A 30 -15.61 -12.38 24.59
C GLN A 30 -15.06 -11.17 23.86
N TYR A 31 -14.02 -11.34 23.04
CA TYR A 31 -13.48 -10.26 22.21
C TYR A 31 -14.54 -9.63 21.30
N MET A 32 -15.41 -10.43 20.70
CA MET A 32 -16.48 -9.91 19.84
C MET A 32 -17.60 -9.20 20.62
N ARG A 33 -17.86 -9.55 21.89
CA ARG A 33 -18.77 -8.78 22.75
C ARG A 33 -18.19 -7.43 23.12
N ASP A 34 -16.86 -7.36 23.33
CA ASP A 34 -16.16 -6.17 23.73
C ASP A 34 -15.78 -5.30 22.52
N TYR A 35 -16.17 -5.70 21.30
CA TYR A 35 -15.83 -5.00 20.06
C TYR A 35 -16.12 -3.49 20.09
N ASN A 36 -17.24 -3.07 20.66
CA ASN A 36 -17.62 -1.66 20.76
C ASN A 36 -16.76 -0.85 21.75
N HIS A 37 -15.91 -1.52 22.53
CA HIS A 37 -14.95 -0.89 23.45
C HIS A 37 -13.54 -0.84 22.86
N TRP A 38 -13.34 -1.35 21.65
CA TRP A 38 -12.10 -1.29 20.92
C TRP A 38 -12.14 -0.18 19.88
N THR A 39 -11.01 0.48 19.70
CA THR A 39 -10.82 1.43 18.60
C THR A 39 -9.48 1.20 17.96
N VAL A 40 -9.37 1.56 16.68
CA VAL A 40 -8.14 1.38 15.89
C VAL A 40 -7.63 2.76 15.47
N LEU A 41 -6.36 3.01 15.71
CA LEU A 41 -5.63 4.11 15.09
C LEU A 41 -4.66 3.52 14.08
N GLY A 42 -4.80 3.89 12.82
CA GLY A 42 -3.89 3.53 11.75
C GLY A 42 -2.97 4.69 11.39
N ILE A 43 -1.86 4.37 10.77
CA ILE A 43 -0.93 5.33 10.20
C ILE A 43 -0.75 4.98 8.73
N LEU A 44 -0.89 5.99 7.88
CA LEU A 44 -0.41 5.96 6.51
C LEU A 44 0.88 6.76 6.45
N ALA A 45 1.97 6.12 6.08
CA ALA A 45 3.29 6.74 5.98
C ALA A 45 3.79 6.65 4.55
N GLU A 46 4.47 7.69 4.09
CA GLU A 46 5.15 7.68 2.81
C GLU A 46 6.37 6.76 2.88
N PHE A 47 6.41 5.75 2.02
CA PHE A 47 7.57 4.90 1.81
C PHE A 47 8.29 5.33 0.52
N LEU A 48 9.61 5.36 0.61
CA LEU A 48 10.44 5.79 -0.51
C LEU A 48 10.70 4.62 -1.47
N PRO A 49 10.63 4.84 -2.79
CA PRO A 49 10.95 3.81 -3.76
C PRO A 49 12.41 3.39 -3.63
N GLN A 50 12.65 2.08 -3.72
CA GLN A 50 13.98 1.47 -3.69
C GLN A 50 14.18 0.65 -4.97
N PRO A 51 15.33 0.75 -5.65
CA PRO A 51 15.60 -0.02 -6.88
C PRO A 51 15.49 -1.52 -6.70
N GLU A 52 15.78 -2.02 -5.49
CA GLU A 52 15.73 -3.43 -5.12
C GLU A 52 14.31 -3.94 -4.91
N ASN A 53 13.37 -3.04 -4.57
CA ASN A 53 11.94 -3.37 -4.39
C ASN A 53 11.27 -3.48 -5.75
N ARG A 54 11.27 -4.69 -6.31
CA ARG A 54 10.78 -4.95 -7.67
C ARG A 54 10.13 -6.30 -7.82
N VAL A 55 9.34 -6.43 -8.86
CA VAL A 55 8.83 -7.71 -9.33
C VAL A 55 9.73 -8.21 -10.47
N THR A 56 10.17 -9.44 -10.37
CA THR A 56 10.96 -10.14 -11.40
C THR A 56 10.29 -11.45 -11.78
N LEU A 57 10.78 -12.11 -12.80
CA LEU A 57 10.34 -13.45 -13.14
C LEU A 57 11.20 -14.48 -12.38
N ALA A 58 10.54 -15.45 -11.75
CA ALA A 58 11.22 -16.58 -11.13
C ALA A 58 11.54 -17.66 -12.17
N ASP A 59 12.50 -18.53 -11.86
CA ASP A 59 12.79 -19.73 -12.67
C ASP A 59 11.65 -20.74 -12.61
N GLN A 60 10.86 -20.73 -11.52
CA GLN A 60 9.67 -21.56 -11.37
C GLN A 60 8.60 -21.16 -12.37
N LYS A 61 7.94 -22.16 -12.94
CA LYS A 61 6.83 -21.99 -13.87
C LYS A 61 5.51 -22.45 -13.26
N ASP A 62 4.44 -21.82 -13.68
CA ASP A 62 3.08 -22.23 -13.34
C ASP A 62 2.64 -23.46 -14.18
N GLN A 63 1.38 -23.90 -13.98
CA GLN A 63 0.78 -25.05 -14.70
C GLN A 63 0.66 -24.83 -16.22
N PHE A 64 0.81 -23.57 -16.70
CA PHE A 64 0.76 -23.23 -18.13
C PHE A 64 2.15 -23.04 -18.72
N GLY A 65 3.21 -23.26 -17.96
CA GLY A 65 4.61 -23.08 -18.37
C GLY A 65 5.10 -21.63 -18.36
N MET A 66 4.33 -20.70 -17.79
CA MET A 66 4.70 -19.30 -17.66
C MET A 66 5.54 -19.07 -16.38
N PRO A 67 6.61 -18.25 -16.44
CA PRO A 67 7.33 -17.88 -15.23
C PRO A 67 6.44 -17.21 -14.22
N VAL A 68 6.52 -17.61 -12.95
CA VAL A 68 5.78 -16.96 -11.88
C VAL A 68 6.45 -15.66 -11.44
N ALA A 69 5.67 -14.72 -10.91
CA ALA A 69 6.19 -13.47 -10.38
C ALA A 69 6.99 -13.71 -9.09
N HIS A 70 8.16 -13.14 -8.99
CA HIS A 70 8.98 -13.06 -7.78
C HIS A 70 8.95 -11.64 -7.25
N PHE A 71 8.44 -11.47 -6.03
CA PHE A 71 8.37 -10.17 -5.35
C PHE A 71 9.56 -10.02 -4.41
N ASN A 72 10.38 -9.00 -4.64
CA ASN A 72 11.41 -8.59 -3.71
C ASN A 72 10.99 -7.27 -3.06
N TYR A 73 10.87 -7.27 -1.73
CA TYR A 73 10.49 -6.10 -0.98
C TYR A 73 11.21 -6.06 0.38
N SER A 74 11.76 -4.91 0.71
CA SER A 74 12.33 -4.63 2.02
C SER A 74 12.14 -3.16 2.37
N GLN A 75 11.98 -2.88 3.66
CA GLN A 75 11.94 -1.51 4.17
C GLN A 75 13.36 -0.94 4.24
N CYS A 76 13.55 0.27 3.72
CA CYS A 76 14.79 1.02 3.93
C CYS A 76 14.86 1.61 5.36
N GLU A 77 16.01 2.16 5.72
CA GLU A 77 16.19 2.75 7.05
C GLU A 77 15.25 3.95 7.32
N ASN A 78 14.91 4.73 6.28
CA ASN A 78 13.92 5.79 6.39
C ASN A 78 12.52 5.25 6.71
N ASP A 79 12.12 4.14 6.05
CA ASP A 79 10.82 3.51 6.28
C ASP A 79 10.72 2.96 7.71
N LYS A 80 11.77 2.30 8.19
CA LYS A 80 11.86 1.82 9.57
C LYS A 80 11.80 2.97 10.58
N ALA A 81 12.48 4.08 10.29
CA ALA A 81 12.49 5.25 11.16
C ALA A 81 11.11 5.92 11.27
N ILE A 82 10.39 6.06 10.15
CA ILE A 82 9.03 6.65 10.18
C ILE A 82 8.04 5.73 10.92
N VAL A 83 8.14 4.42 10.73
CA VAL A 83 7.30 3.44 11.44
C VAL A 83 7.57 3.50 12.94
N ALA A 84 8.84 3.51 13.36
CA ALA A 84 9.21 3.61 14.77
C ALA A 84 8.71 4.91 15.40
N TYR A 85 8.89 6.05 14.72
CA TYR A 85 8.39 7.34 15.18
C TYR A 85 6.87 7.33 15.33
N ALA A 86 6.16 6.82 14.34
CA ALA A 86 4.72 6.77 14.32
C ALA A 86 4.15 5.84 15.42
N LYS A 87 4.78 4.69 15.68
CA LYS A 87 4.41 3.80 16.80
C LYS A 87 4.57 4.51 18.14
N ASN A 88 5.62 5.31 18.34
CA ASN A 88 5.80 6.10 19.56
C ASN A 88 4.70 7.15 19.74
N VAL A 89 4.30 7.84 18.68
CA VAL A 89 3.19 8.81 18.72
C VAL A 89 1.88 8.12 19.11
N LEU A 90 1.58 6.97 18.48
CA LEU A 90 0.38 6.19 18.81
C LEU A 90 0.39 5.70 20.26
N SER A 91 1.51 5.21 20.75
CA SER A 91 1.65 4.80 22.17
C SER A 91 1.30 5.96 23.10
N GLY A 92 1.83 7.16 22.84
CA GLY A 92 1.50 8.35 23.64
C GLY A 92 0.01 8.72 23.60
N ILE A 93 -0.68 8.49 22.48
CA ILE A 93 -2.13 8.71 22.38
C ILE A 93 -2.89 7.68 23.23
N TRP A 94 -2.50 6.40 23.17
CA TRP A 94 -3.12 5.34 23.97
C TRP A 94 -2.89 5.52 25.46
N ASP A 95 -1.69 5.93 25.87
CA ASP A 95 -1.36 6.25 27.26
C ASP A 95 -2.22 7.42 27.77
N GLY A 96 -2.36 8.47 26.96
CA GLY A 96 -3.22 9.61 27.26
C GLY A 96 -4.71 9.25 27.36
N ALA A 97 -5.17 8.31 26.53
CA ALA A 97 -6.53 7.78 26.55
C ALA A 97 -6.75 6.74 27.67
N LYS A 98 -5.70 6.34 28.39
CA LYS A 98 -5.72 5.28 29.42
C LYS A 98 -6.23 3.95 28.87
N ALA A 99 -5.79 3.59 27.65
CA ALA A 99 -6.09 2.30 27.06
C ALA A 99 -5.60 1.18 27.98
N MET A 100 -6.47 0.19 28.24
CA MET A 100 -6.16 -0.92 29.13
C MET A 100 -5.36 -2.01 28.42
N ASP A 101 -5.55 -2.15 27.12
CA ASP A 101 -4.90 -3.13 26.28
C ASP A 101 -4.61 -2.51 24.91
N THR A 102 -3.45 -2.81 24.34
CA THR A 102 -3.04 -2.29 23.05
C THR A 102 -2.38 -3.38 22.22
N LEU A 103 -2.63 -3.33 20.95
CA LEU A 103 -2.17 -4.31 20.00
C LEU A 103 -1.74 -3.58 18.72
N THR A 104 -0.66 -4.04 18.10
CA THR A 104 -0.12 -3.42 16.90
C THR A 104 -0.14 -4.42 15.75
N ILE A 105 -0.70 -3.99 14.62
CA ILE A 105 -0.73 -4.76 13.38
C ILE A 105 0.03 -3.96 12.32
N ASP A 106 1.01 -4.58 11.69
CA ASP A 106 1.66 -4.01 10.53
C ASP A 106 0.90 -4.47 9.26
N ARG A 107 0.34 -3.51 8.52
CA ARG A 107 -0.33 -3.76 7.25
C ARG A 107 0.37 -3.00 6.14
N TYR A 108 0.53 -3.68 5.02
CA TYR A 108 1.01 -3.07 3.77
C TYR A 108 -0.18 -2.91 2.83
N ALA A 109 -0.43 -1.67 2.42
CA ALA A 109 -1.49 -1.31 1.49
C ALA A 109 -0.98 -0.23 0.52
N HIS A 110 -1.78 0.12 -0.47
CA HIS A 110 -1.47 1.20 -1.41
C HIS A 110 -0.16 0.98 -2.17
N LEU A 111 0.09 -0.25 -2.64
CA LEU A 111 1.29 -0.58 -3.40
C LEU A 111 1.31 0.20 -4.72
N VAL A 112 2.39 0.93 -4.97
CA VAL A 112 2.57 1.78 -6.15
C VAL A 112 3.97 1.58 -6.77
N GLY A 113 4.23 2.13 -7.94
CA GLY A 113 5.58 2.26 -8.50
C GLY A 113 6.11 1.08 -9.29
N GLY A 114 5.34 -0.02 -9.46
CA GLY A 114 5.77 -1.21 -10.22
C GLY A 114 6.01 -0.95 -11.72
N ALA A 115 5.38 0.09 -12.29
CA ALA A 115 5.55 0.55 -13.66
C ALA A 115 5.69 2.08 -13.70
N ARG A 116 6.56 2.62 -12.85
CA ARG A 116 6.64 4.06 -12.57
C ARG A 116 6.80 4.92 -13.81
N MET A 117 6.17 6.09 -13.76
CA MET A 117 6.31 7.16 -14.74
C MET A 117 7.64 7.90 -14.56
N GLY A 118 8.24 8.37 -15.68
CA GLY A 118 9.47 9.13 -15.64
C GLY A 118 9.77 9.84 -16.96
N PHE A 119 11.00 10.32 -17.09
CA PHE A 119 11.43 11.14 -18.22
C PHE A 119 12.22 10.38 -19.27
N GLY A 120 12.57 9.12 -19.01
CA GLY A 120 13.32 8.30 -19.94
C GLY A 120 13.18 6.78 -19.66
N PRO A 121 13.51 5.95 -20.66
CA PRO A 121 13.39 4.49 -20.55
C PRO A 121 14.40 3.85 -19.58
N ASP A 122 15.46 4.57 -19.20
CA ASP A 122 16.48 4.05 -18.30
C ASP A 122 16.04 4.02 -16.85
N ASP A 123 15.05 4.86 -16.47
CA ASP A 123 14.62 5.03 -15.10
C ASP A 123 13.10 4.86 -14.89
N SER A 124 12.36 4.58 -15.95
CA SER A 124 10.91 4.49 -15.91
C SER A 124 10.35 3.49 -16.91
N VAL A 125 9.10 3.09 -16.71
CA VAL A 125 8.37 2.18 -17.61
C VAL A 125 7.47 2.92 -18.56
N VAL A 126 6.86 4.02 -18.11
CA VAL A 126 5.96 4.85 -18.92
C VAL A 126 6.42 6.30 -18.94
N ASP A 127 6.09 6.98 -20.03
CA ASP A 127 6.29 8.42 -20.18
C ASP A 127 5.20 9.24 -19.44
N ALA A 128 5.32 10.56 -19.45
CA ALA A 128 4.35 11.46 -18.84
C ALA A 128 2.94 11.39 -19.45
N SER A 129 2.76 10.69 -20.57
CA SER A 129 1.46 10.43 -21.21
C SER A 129 0.95 9.02 -20.92
N HIS A 130 1.55 8.32 -19.95
CA HIS A 130 1.23 6.93 -19.56
C HIS A 130 1.60 5.86 -20.59
N ARG A 131 2.27 6.22 -21.69
CA ARG A 131 2.65 5.28 -22.73
C ARG A 131 3.92 4.54 -22.34
N VAL A 132 3.93 3.22 -22.53
CA VAL A 132 5.10 2.37 -22.29
C VAL A 132 6.20 2.72 -23.29
N TRP A 133 7.42 2.91 -22.80
CA TRP A 133 8.57 3.19 -23.67
C TRP A 133 8.77 2.08 -24.69
N GLY A 134 8.92 2.48 -25.94
CA GLY A 134 9.13 1.56 -27.06
C GLY A 134 7.90 0.80 -27.55
N VAL A 135 6.71 1.04 -26.97
CA VAL A 135 5.44 0.40 -27.39
C VAL A 135 4.37 1.46 -27.59
N ASP A 136 4.07 1.79 -28.83
CA ASP A 136 3.24 2.94 -29.18
C ASP A 136 1.76 2.84 -28.78
N ASN A 137 1.23 1.63 -28.64
CA ASN A 137 -0.18 1.36 -28.38
C ASN A 137 -0.44 0.73 -26.99
N LEU A 138 0.52 0.80 -26.08
CA LEU A 138 0.38 0.28 -24.70
C LEU A 138 0.47 1.40 -23.69
N PHE A 139 -0.56 1.48 -22.82
CA PHE A 139 -0.68 2.49 -21.78
C PHE A 139 -0.96 1.82 -20.44
N ILE A 140 -0.40 2.36 -19.35
CA ILE A 140 -0.63 1.91 -17.98
C ILE A 140 -1.23 3.06 -17.20
N VAL A 141 -2.37 2.84 -16.51
CA VAL A 141 -3.16 3.91 -15.87
C VAL A 141 -3.59 3.58 -14.44
N ASP A 142 -2.98 2.56 -13.83
CA ASP A 142 -3.21 2.19 -12.44
C ASP A 142 -2.14 2.78 -11.50
N GLY A 143 -2.20 2.43 -10.21
CA GLY A 143 -1.27 2.94 -9.20
C GLY A 143 0.21 2.60 -9.45
N SER A 144 0.51 1.61 -10.28
CA SER A 144 1.88 1.23 -10.60
C SER A 144 2.68 2.34 -11.29
N VAL A 145 2.00 3.29 -11.96
CA VAL A 145 2.67 4.42 -12.62
C VAL A 145 3.15 5.51 -11.66
N MET A 146 2.66 5.52 -10.43
CA MET A 146 3.05 6.54 -9.44
C MET A 146 4.52 6.32 -9.02
N PRO A 147 5.40 7.35 -9.17
CA PRO A 147 6.81 7.20 -8.81
C PRO A 147 7.05 7.15 -7.30
N THR A 148 6.14 7.71 -6.51
CA THR A 148 6.13 7.65 -5.05
C THR A 148 4.70 7.59 -4.55
N GLU A 149 4.53 7.12 -3.32
CA GLU A 149 3.26 7.22 -2.60
C GLU A 149 3.33 8.36 -1.59
N GLY A 150 2.28 9.21 -1.56
CA GLY A 150 2.10 10.19 -0.50
C GLY A 150 1.52 9.53 0.77
N ALA A 151 1.52 10.27 1.89
CA ALA A 151 0.93 9.82 3.14
C ALA A 151 -0.61 9.94 3.15
N ALA A 152 -1.26 9.48 2.08
CA ALA A 152 -2.72 9.51 1.90
C ALA A 152 -3.18 8.40 0.94
N ASN A 153 -4.47 8.08 0.97
CA ASN A 153 -5.06 7.09 0.06
C ASN A 153 -4.88 7.51 -1.40
N PRO A 154 -4.31 6.67 -2.29
CA PRO A 154 -3.91 7.08 -3.65
C PRO A 154 -5.05 7.04 -4.68
N ALA A 155 -6.23 6.51 -4.35
CA ALA A 155 -7.29 6.23 -5.31
C ALA A 155 -7.71 7.46 -6.14
N LEU A 156 -7.84 8.63 -5.51
CA LEU A 156 -8.22 9.87 -6.21
C LEU A 156 -7.15 10.28 -7.22
N VAL A 157 -5.88 10.16 -6.87
CA VAL A 157 -4.75 10.48 -7.77
C VAL A 157 -4.72 9.49 -8.93
N ILE A 158 -4.91 8.19 -8.66
CA ILE A 158 -4.97 7.15 -9.70
C ILE A 158 -6.09 7.45 -10.70
N MET A 159 -7.30 7.77 -10.22
CA MET A 159 -8.42 8.14 -11.09
C MET A 159 -8.14 9.39 -11.91
N ALA A 160 -7.55 10.42 -11.33
CA ALA A 160 -7.20 11.65 -12.03
C ALA A 160 -6.12 11.42 -13.11
N LEU A 161 -5.15 10.55 -12.85
CA LEU A 161 -4.13 10.15 -13.82
C LEU A 161 -4.74 9.35 -14.97
N ALA A 162 -5.68 8.45 -14.69
CA ALA A 162 -6.39 7.67 -15.73
C ALA A 162 -7.26 8.58 -16.62
N ASP A 163 -8.01 9.51 -16.03
CA ASP A 163 -8.81 10.51 -16.77
C ASP A 163 -7.92 11.40 -17.65
N ARG A 164 -6.79 11.86 -17.11
CA ARG A 164 -5.80 12.61 -17.88
C ARG A 164 -5.29 11.80 -19.08
N CYS A 165 -4.97 10.52 -18.91
CA CYS A 165 -4.54 9.65 -20.01
C CYS A 165 -5.62 9.54 -21.09
N ALA A 166 -6.87 9.29 -20.70
CA ALA A 166 -8.00 9.24 -21.63
C ALA A 166 -8.13 10.54 -22.44
N SER A 167 -8.11 11.69 -21.78
CA SER A 167 -8.15 13.00 -22.42
C SER A 167 -7.00 13.25 -23.42
N LEU A 168 -5.80 12.72 -23.14
CA LEU A 168 -4.66 12.80 -24.05
C LEU A 168 -4.83 11.92 -25.30
N LEU A 169 -5.45 10.76 -25.15
CA LEU A 169 -5.76 9.82 -26.25
C LEU A 169 -6.84 10.39 -27.16
N GLU A 170 -7.92 10.96 -26.61
CA GLU A 170 -9.00 11.60 -27.39
C GLU A 170 -8.47 12.74 -28.27
N ARG A 171 -7.55 13.56 -27.75
CA ARG A 171 -6.96 14.67 -28.53
C ARG A 171 -6.06 14.20 -29.68
N LYS A 172 -5.60 12.95 -29.64
CA LYS A 172 -4.75 12.35 -30.69
C LYS A 172 -5.55 11.49 -31.67
N ALA A 173 -6.83 11.23 -31.38
CA ALA A 173 -7.72 10.56 -32.31
C ALA A 173 -7.93 11.40 -33.56
N PRO A 174 -7.85 10.83 -34.79
CA PRO A 174 -7.99 11.57 -36.04
C PRO A 174 -9.40 12.14 -36.24
#